data_471c55767dffb613df772ef20fe28eeb
#
_entry.id   471c55767dffb613df772ef20fe28eeb
#
_cell.length_a   1.000
_cell.length_b   1.000
_cell.length_c   1.000
_cell.angle_alpha   90.00
_cell.angle_beta   90.00
_cell.angle_gamma   90.00
#
_symmetry.space_group_name_H-M   'P 1'
#
loop_
_entity.id
_entity.type
_entity.pdbx_description
1 polymer ?
#
loop_
_entity_poly.entity_id
_entity_poly.type
_entity_poly.pdbx_seq_one_letter_code
_entity_poly.pdbx_strand_id
1 'polypeptide(L)'
;MALEELYREVILDHYRNPRNRGHLDAPDASAEGVNPLCGDEIHLELALEGDKVVAVAVEGQGCSISQASASMMTEAIKGKTRAEIEDLTAKFRLMMSLDGDGDLDLDPDRPGQVLGDLEALQGVRKYPVRIKCASLGWTVLADALAE
;
A
#
# COMPACT_ATOMS: atom_id res chain seq x y z
N MET A 1 -3.88 -0.93 -25.23
CA MET A 1 -4.32 -1.60 -23.99
C MET A 1 -5.26 -0.66 -23.24
N ALA A 2 -6.42 -1.15 -22.83
CA ALA A 2 -7.34 -0.37 -22.04
C ALA A 2 -6.73 -0.10 -20.64
N LEU A 3 -7.09 1.05 -20.05
CA LEU A 3 -6.56 1.42 -18.74
C LEU A 3 -6.85 0.37 -17.67
N GLU A 4 -8.05 -0.21 -17.68
CA GLU A 4 -8.42 -1.26 -16.72
C GLU A 4 -7.54 -2.51 -16.87
N GLU A 5 -7.16 -2.86 -18.08
CA GLU A 5 -6.25 -3.98 -18.31
C GLU A 5 -4.85 -3.68 -17.80
N LEU A 6 -4.37 -2.47 -18.02
CA LEU A 6 -3.09 -2.02 -17.47
C LEU A 6 -3.07 -2.13 -15.96
N TYR A 7 -4.11 -1.66 -15.30
CA TYR A 7 -4.21 -1.70 -13.84
C TYR A 7 -4.26 -3.13 -13.31
N ARG A 8 -4.99 -4.01 -14.01
CA ARG A 8 -5.03 -5.44 -13.65
C ARG A 8 -3.63 -6.06 -13.73
N GLU A 9 -2.89 -5.75 -14.79
CA GLU A 9 -1.54 -6.29 -14.97
C GLU A 9 -0.58 -5.79 -13.87
N VAL A 10 -0.70 -4.53 -13.45
CA VAL A 10 0.10 -3.98 -12.36
C VAL A 10 -0.20 -4.71 -11.05
N ILE A 11 -1.47 -4.92 -10.73
CA ILE A 11 -1.88 -5.64 -9.52
C ILE A 11 -1.35 -7.08 -9.54
N LEU A 12 -1.51 -7.77 -10.67
CA LEU A 12 -1.06 -9.16 -10.79
C LEU A 12 0.45 -9.27 -10.71
N ASP A 13 1.18 -8.31 -11.28
CA ASP A 13 2.64 -8.30 -11.20
C ASP A 13 3.11 -8.18 -9.73
N HIS A 14 2.54 -7.25 -8.98
CA HIS A 14 2.88 -7.10 -7.56
C HIS A 14 2.49 -8.32 -6.74
N TYR A 15 1.39 -8.97 -7.09
CA TYR A 15 0.97 -10.19 -6.39
C TYR A 15 1.91 -11.36 -6.68
N ARG A 16 2.32 -11.53 -7.93
CA ARG A 16 3.21 -12.64 -8.34
C ARG A 16 4.66 -12.40 -7.94
N ASN A 17 5.07 -11.14 -7.93
CA ASN A 17 6.44 -10.73 -7.65
C ASN A 17 6.45 -9.64 -6.58
N PRO A 18 6.06 -9.96 -5.33
CA PRO A 18 5.98 -8.96 -4.28
C PRO A 18 7.36 -8.36 -3.98
N ARG A 19 7.39 -7.03 -3.82
CA ARG A 19 8.61 -6.29 -3.54
C ARG A 19 8.85 -6.25 -2.03
N ASN A 20 10.12 -6.23 -1.66
CA ASN A 20 10.54 -6.08 -0.26
C ASN A 20 9.97 -7.16 0.68
N ARG A 21 9.76 -8.35 0.15
CA ARG A 21 9.24 -9.47 0.93
C ARG A 21 10.33 -10.05 1.82
N GLY A 22 9.98 -10.35 3.06
CA GLY A 22 10.88 -11.01 4.00
C GLY A 22 10.95 -10.31 5.33
N HIS A 23 12.15 -10.31 5.92
CA HIS A 23 12.44 -9.75 7.24
C HIS A 23 13.69 -8.90 7.21
N LEU A 24 13.76 -7.93 8.12
CA LEU A 24 14.97 -7.15 8.36
C LEU A 24 15.72 -7.75 9.54
N ASP A 25 17.06 -7.62 9.53
CA ASP A 25 17.88 -8.15 10.62
C ASP A 25 17.66 -7.41 11.93
N ALA A 26 17.46 -6.10 11.87
CA ALA A 26 17.28 -5.27 13.05
C ALA A 26 16.26 -4.17 12.77
N PRO A 27 14.97 -4.50 12.75
CA PRO A 27 13.94 -3.48 12.49
C PRO A 27 13.84 -2.50 13.67
N ASP A 28 13.62 -1.24 13.35
CA ASP A 28 13.39 -0.18 14.33
C ASP A 28 11.91 -0.09 14.72
N ALA A 29 11.03 -0.51 13.83
CA ALA A 29 9.59 -0.51 14.06
C ALA A 29 8.98 -1.70 13.35
N SER A 30 7.92 -2.24 13.92
CA SER A 30 7.16 -3.33 13.29
C SER A 30 5.71 -3.29 13.73
N ALA A 31 4.83 -3.84 12.89
CA ALA A 31 3.42 -3.97 13.21
C ALA A 31 2.80 -5.11 12.41
N GLU A 32 1.69 -5.61 12.88
CA GLU A 32 0.92 -6.67 12.22
C GLU A 32 -0.54 -6.26 12.16
N GLY A 33 -1.23 -6.74 11.15
CA GLY A 33 -2.67 -6.55 11.03
C GLY A 33 -3.31 -7.71 10.30
N VAL A 34 -4.60 -7.89 10.57
CA VAL A 34 -5.38 -8.95 9.94
C VAL A 34 -6.72 -8.39 9.46
N ASN A 35 -7.22 -8.96 8.37
CA ASN A 35 -8.57 -8.71 7.90
C ASN A 35 -9.29 -10.06 7.90
N PRO A 36 -10.04 -10.39 8.97
CA PRO A 36 -10.64 -11.72 9.09
C PRO A 36 -11.71 -12.01 8.05
N LEU A 37 -12.29 -11.00 7.42
CA LEU A 37 -13.30 -11.19 6.39
C LEU A 37 -12.72 -11.88 5.15
N CYS A 38 -11.45 -11.59 4.83
CA CYS A 38 -10.80 -12.14 3.65
C CYS A 38 -9.62 -13.06 3.98
N GLY A 39 -9.32 -13.25 5.27
CA GLY A 39 -8.16 -14.04 5.69
C GLY A 39 -6.83 -13.38 5.37
N ASP A 40 -6.81 -12.05 5.23
CA ASP A 40 -5.60 -11.31 4.94
C ASP A 40 -4.79 -11.08 6.22
N GLU A 41 -3.47 -11.24 6.12
CA GLU A 41 -2.53 -10.96 7.20
C GLU A 41 -1.34 -10.20 6.62
N ILE A 42 -0.86 -9.19 7.34
CA ILE A 42 0.32 -8.42 6.94
C ILE A 42 1.20 -8.18 8.16
N HIS A 43 2.47 -8.48 8.03
CA HIS A 43 3.49 -8.16 9.01
C HIS A 43 4.50 -7.22 8.32
N LEU A 44 4.76 -6.07 8.91
CA LEU A 44 5.61 -5.03 8.34
C LEU A 44 6.76 -4.71 9.29
N GLU A 45 7.96 -4.60 8.74
CA GLU A 45 9.16 -4.19 9.47
C GLU A 45 9.81 -3.00 8.77
N LEU A 46 10.23 -2.02 9.54
CA LEU A 46 10.85 -0.80 9.04
C LEU A 46 12.19 -0.56 9.72
N ALA A 47 13.18 -0.16 8.94
CA ALA A 47 14.41 0.41 9.47
C ALA A 47 14.38 1.91 9.23
N LEU A 48 14.64 2.68 10.27
CA LEU A 48 14.54 4.13 10.25
C LEU A 48 15.90 4.77 10.48
N GLU A 49 16.14 5.88 9.78
CA GLU A 49 17.28 6.73 10.03
C GLU A 49 16.72 8.14 10.29
N GLY A 50 16.63 8.50 11.57
CA GLY A 50 15.86 9.67 11.95
C GLY A 50 14.38 9.44 11.69
N ASP A 51 13.78 10.28 10.86
CA ASP A 51 12.39 10.16 10.45
C ASP A 51 12.21 9.52 9.06
N LYS A 52 13.31 9.03 8.46
CA LYS A 52 13.30 8.49 7.11
C LYS A 52 13.31 6.96 7.14
N VAL A 53 12.45 6.34 6.33
CA VAL A 53 12.43 4.89 6.15
C VAL A 53 13.53 4.52 5.16
N VAL A 54 14.57 3.83 5.64
CA VAL A 54 15.71 3.45 4.79
C VAL A 54 15.61 2.01 4.31
N ALA A 55 14.84 1.17 5.00
CA ALA A 55 14.59 -0.20 4.56
C ALA A 55 13.21 -0.64 5.04
N VAL A 56 12.60 -1.52 4.28
CA VAL A 56 11.27 -2.04 4.59
C VAL A 56 11.21 -3.50 4.19
N ALA A 57 10.57 -4.31 5.01
CA ALA A 57 10.26 -5.70 4.68
C ALA A 57 8.84 -6.00 5.05
N VAL A 58 8.16 -6.76 4.21
CA VAL A 58 6.77 -7.12 4.42
C VAL A 58 6.61 -8.63 4.18
N GLU A 59 5.77 -9.24 4.99
CA GLU A 59 5.40 -10.63 4.83
C GLU A 59 3.93 -10.79 5.16
N GLY A 60 3.28 -11.76 4.55
CA GLY A 60 1.87 -11.99 4.82
C GLY A 60 1.25 -12.93 3.83
N GLN A 61 -0.05 -13.09 3.96
CA GLN A 61 -0.85 -13.93 3.08
C GLN A 61 -2.24 -13.31 2.96
N GLY A 62 -2.96 -13.70 1.94
CA GLY A 62 -4.31 -13.21 1.70
C GLY A 62 -4.61 -13.07 0.23
N CYS A 63 -5.63 -12.28 -0.07
CA CYS A 63 -6.07 -12.10 -1.45
C CYS A 63 -5.05 -11.27 -2.25
N SER A 64 -5.19 -11.31 -3.58
CA SER A 64 -4.29 -10.61 -4.48
C SER A 64 -4.28 -9.08 -4.22
N ILE A 65 -5.43 -8.52 -3.82
CA ILE A 65 -5.55 -7.08 -3.58
C ILE A 65 -4.74 -6.66 -2.34
N SER A 66 -4.85 -7.39 -1.22
CA SER A 66 -4.12 -7.05 -0.01
C SER A 66 -2.60 -7.18 -0.21
N GLN A 67 -2.19 -8.26 -0.86
CA GLN A 67 -0.78 -8.52 -1.08
C GLN A 67 -0.17 -7.56 -2.11
N ALA A 68 -0.89 -7.26 -3.18
CA ALA A 68 -0.43 -6.29 -4.17
C ALA A 68 -0.34 -4.89 -3.58
N SER A 69 -1.33 -4.47 -2.81
CA SER A 69 -1.33 -3.16 -2.17
C SER A 69 -0.15 -3.02 -1.20
N ALA A 70 0.12 -4.03 -0.39
CA ALA A 70 1.26 -4.02 0.52
C ALA A 70 2.58 -3.92 -0.24
N SER A 71 2.73 -4.67 -1.33
CA SER A 71 3.93 -4.61 -2.17
C SER A 71 4.13 -3.20 -2.76
N MET A 72 3.07 -2.62 -3.33
CA MET A 72 3.10 -1.25 -3.88
C MET A 72 3.47 -0.23 -2.81
N MET A 73 2.90 -0.38 -1.61
CA MET A 73 3.17 0.50 -0.48
C MET A 73 4.66 0.48 -0.11
N THR A 74 5.26 -0.70 -0.02
CA THR A 74 6.66 -0.81 0.38
C THR A 74 7.58 -0.07 -0.61
N GLU A 75 7.31 -0.16 -1.90
CA GLU A 75 8.07 0.58 -2.90
C GLU A 75 7.85 2.08 -2.77
N ALA A 76 6.61 2.49 -2.48
CA ALA A 76 6.27 3.91 -2.40
C ALA A 76 6.87 4.61 -1.18
N ILE A 77 7.01 3.91 -0.05
CA ILE A 77 7.48 4.53 1.20
C ILE A 77 9.00 4.45 1.37
N LYS A 78 9.67 3.58 0.64
CA LYS A 78 11.11 3.38 0.78
C LYS A 78 11.86 4.66 0.41
N GLY A 79 12.70 5.13 1.32
CA GLY A 79 13.43 6.38 1.14
C GLY A 79 12.66 7.64 1.48
N LYS A 80 11.45 7.53 2.03
CA LYS A 80 10.60 8.66 2.37
C LYS A 80 10.66 9.00 3.86
N THR A 81 10.46 10.28 4.17
CA THR A 81 10.32 10.73 5.56
C THR A 81 8.90 10.45 6.06
N ARG A 82 8.72 10.53 7.39
CA ARG A 82 7.38 10.38 8.00
C ARG A 82 6.38 11.38 7.40
N ALA A 83 6.79 12.63 7.20
CA ALA A 83 5.91 13.65 6.61
C ALA A 83 5.50 13.30 5.18
N GLU A 84 6.44 12.81 4.37
CA GLU A 84 6.17 12.38 3.01
C GLU A 84 5.23 11.16 3.00
N ILE A 85 5.41 10.23 3.94
CA ILE A 85 4.56 9.05 4.07
C ILE A 85 3.15 9.43 4.49
N GLU A 86 3.00 10.40 5.41
CA GLU A 86 1.68 10.89 5.81
C GLU A 86 0.93 11.53 4.63
N ASP A 87 1.64 12.31 3.81
CA ASP A 87 1.06 12.89 2.60
C ASP A 87 0.63 11.81 1.61
N LEU A 88 1.49 10.82 1.40
CA LEU A 88 1.21 9.69 0.51
C LEU A 88 0.00 8.90 1.01
N THR A 89 -0.06 8.63 2.31
CA THR A 89 -1.17 7.90 2.92
C THR A 89 -2.48 8.66 2.75
N ALA A 90 -2.46 9.99 2.96
CA ALA A 90 -3.65 10.83 2.76
C ALA A 90 -4.14 10.76 1.32
N LYS A 91 -3.24 10.82 0.35
CA LYS A 91 -3.59 10.69 -1.06
C LYS A 91 -4.18 9.32 -1.39
N PHE A 92 -3.60 8.27 -0.84
CA PHE A 92 -4.14 6.91 -1.02
C PHE A 92 -5.55 6.80 -0.45
N ARG A 93 -5.78 7.34 0.76
CA ARG A 93 -7.09 7.30 1.39
C ARG A 93 -8.14 8.09 0.60
N LEU A 94 -7.76 9.23 0.03
CA LEU A 94 -8.64 9.99 -0.86
C LEU A 94 -8.99 9.18 -2.11
N MET A 95 -7.99 8.56 -2.73
CA MET A 95 -8.22 7.72 -3.91
C MET A 95 -9.19 6.58 -3.61
N MET A 96 -9.11 5.99 -2.43
CA MET A 96 -9.97 4.89 -2.01
C MET A 96 -11.29 5.35 -1.38
N SER A 97 -11.51 6.66 -1.30
CA SER A 97 -12.72 7.26 -0.71
C SER A 97 -12.91 6.92 0.78
N LEU A 98 -11.80 6.80 1.51
CA LEU A 98 -11.83 6.48 2.94
C LEU A 98 -11.99 7.73 3.83
N ASP A 99 -11.61 8.91 3.33
CA ASP A 99 -11.62 10.17 4.09
C ASP A 99 -12.67 11.13 3.56
N GLY A 100 -13.93 10.68 3.49
CA GLY A 100 -15.05 11.53 3.15
C GLY A 100 -15.26 11.72 1.64
N ASP A 101 -15.76 12.88 1.25
CA ASP A 101 -16.17 13.17 -0.12
C ASP A 101 -15.05 13.74 -1.01
N GLY A 102 -13.84 13.85 -0.46
CA GLY A 102 -12.70 14.30 -1.22
C GLY A 102 -12.36 13.32 -2.33
N ASP A 103 -11.85 13.83 -3.42
CA ASP A 103 -11.42 13.00 -4.55
C ASP A 103 -10.02 13.43 -4.98
N LEU A 104 -9.20 12.44 -5.26
CA LEU A 104 -7.87 12.68 -5.81
C LEU A 104 -8.03 12.73 -7.33
N ASP A 105 -7.62 13.86 -7.92
CA ASP A 105 -7.75 14.07 -9.36
C ASP A 105 -6.65 13.28 -10.09
N LEU A 106 -7.00 12.09 -10.56
CA LEU A 106 -6.11 11.23 -11.31
C LEU A 106 -6.36 11.38 -12.80
N ASP A 107 -5.30 11.61 -13.55
CA ASP A 107 -5.38 11.78 -15.01
C ASP A 107 -5.30 10.40 -15.69
N PRO A 108 -6.38 9.93 -16.36
CA PRO A 108 -6.34 8.64 -17.04
C PRO A 108 -5.39 8.60 -18.23
N ASP A 109 -5.01 9.76 -18.76
CA ASP A 109 -4.04 9.86 -19.86
C ASP A 109 -2.60 9.76 -19.36
N ARG A 110 -2.39 9.88 -18.05
CA ARG A 110 -1.06 9.83 -17.42
C ARG A 110 -1.08 8.89 -16.21
N PRO A 111 -1.31 7.59 -16.44
CA PRO A 111 -1.37 6.65 -15.32
C PRO A 111 -0.05 6.61 -14.55
N GLY A 112 -0.15 6.62 -13.23
CA GLY A 112 1.00 6.55 -12.34
C GLY A 112 1.65 7.88 -12.01
N GLN A 113 1.16 9.00 -12.53
CA GLN A 113 1.79 10.30 -12.33
C GLN A 113 1.71 10.80 -10.88
N VAL A 114 0.63 10.49 -10.18
CA VAL A 114 0.40 10.98 -8.81
C VAL A 114 0.84 9.99 -7.75
N LEU A 115 0.44 8.73 -7.88
CA LEU A 115 0.68 7.68 -6.88
C LEU A 115 1.45 6.47 -7.44
N GLY A 116 1.96 6.56 -8.66
CA GLY A 116 2.66 5.43 -9.26
C GLY A 116 1.73 4.22 -9.42
N ASP A 117 2.26 3.04 -9.14
CA ASP A 117 1.51 1.79 -9.28
C ASP A 117 0.27 1.73 -8.38
N LEU A 118 0.24 2.50 -7.29
CA LEU A 118 -0.92 2.54 -6.39
C LEU A 118 -2.20 2.99 -7.10
N GLU A 119 -2.09 3.77 -8.18
CA GLU A 119 -3.26 4.20 -8.95
C GLU A 119 -4.02 3.03 -9.55
N ALA A 120 -3.36 1.87 -9.71
CA ALA A 120 -4.02 0.67 -10.21
C ALA A 120 -5.13 0.17 -9.29
N LEU A 121 -5.10 0.58 -8.02
CA LEU A 121 -6.10 0.16 -7.04
C LEU A 121 -7.39 0.97 -7.09
N GLN A 122 -7.45 2.05 -7.86
CA GLN A 122 -8.64 2.91 -7.89
C GLN A 122 -9.92 2.19 -8.31
N GLY A 123 -9.81 1.15 -9.13
CA GLY A 123 -10.97 0.34 -9.51
C GLY A 123 -11.57 -0.47 -8.38
N VAL A 124 -10.80 -0.70 -7.32
CA VAL A 124 -11.24 -1.44 -6.14
C VAL A 124 -12.31 -0.67 -5.34
N ARG A 125 -12.38 0.66 -5.52
CA ARG A 125 -13.40 1.51 -4.86
C ARG A 125 -14.81 1.03 -5.08
N LYS A 126 -15.08 0.35 -6.17
CA LYS A 126 -16.40 -0.19 -6.51
C LYS A 126 -16.83 -1.35 -5.62
N TYR A 127 -15.91 -1.91 -4.86
CA TYR A 127 -16.13 -3.10 -4.07
C TYR A 127 -15.75 -2.83 -2.61
N PRO A 128 -16.73 -2.41 -1.76
CA PRO A 128 -16.43 -1.99 -0.38
C PRO A 128 -15.66 -3.01 0.45
N VAL A 129 -15.92 -4.29 0.27
CA VAL A 129 -15.18 -5.35 0.98
C VAL A 129 -13.70 -5.34 0.58
N ARG A 130 -13.43 -5.08 -0.69
CA ARG A 130 -12.05 -5.06 -1.22
C ARG A 130 -11.28 -3.81 -0.81
N ILE A 131 -11.97 -2.71 -0.50
CA ILE A 131 -11.31 -1.52 0.02
C ILE A 131 -10.57 -1.84 1.31
N LYS A 132 -11.16 -2.66 2.18
CA LYS A 132 -10.50 -3.11 3.41
C LYS A 132 -9.25 -3.95 3.13
N CYS A 133 -9.30 -4.77 2.10
CA CYS A 133 -8.12 -5.54 1.67
C CYS A 133 -7.00 -4.62 1.21
N ALA A 134 -7.33 -3.62 0.39
CA ALA A 134 -6.35 -2.68 -0.15
C ALA A 134 -5.75 -1.79 0.94
N SER A 135 -6.51 -1.47 1.98
CA SER A 135 -6.07 -0.54 3.02
C SER A 135 -5.39 -1.20 4.21
N LEU A 136 -5.41 -2.53 4.31
CA LEU A 136 -4.82 -3.23 5.46
C LEU A 136 -3.35 -2.88 5.67
N GLY A 137 -2.53 -2.94 4.63
CA GLY A 137 -1.11 -2.61 4.72
C GLY A 137 -0.87 -1.19 5.20
N TRP A 138 -1.72 -0.25 4.77
CA TRP A 138 -1.61 1.15 5.16
C TRP A 138 -1.95 1.37 6.62
N THR A 139 -2.93 0.62 7.15
CA THR A 139 -3.25 0.63 8.58
C THR A 139 -2.07 0.10 9.40
N VAL A 140 -1.47 -1.01 8.95
CA VAL A 140 -0.31 -1.60 9.60
C VAL A 140 0.87 -0.62 9.57
N LEU A 141 1.06 0.08 8.46
CA LEU A 141 2.11 1.10 8.35
C LEU A 141 1.92 2.22 9.37
N ALA A 142 0.69 2.72 9.51
CA ALA A 142 0.38 3.76 10.49
C ALA A 142 0.69 3.29 11.91
N ASP A 143 0.36 2.05 12.25
CA ASP A 143 0.66 1.46 13.56
C ASP A 143 2.17 1.36 13.79
N ALA A 144 2.93 0.94 12.79
CA ALA A 144 4.38 0.83 12.89
C ALA A 144 5.03 2.21 13.11
N LEU A 145 4.56 3.22 12.42
CA LEU A 145 5.10 4.58 12.54
C LEU A 145 4.69 5.28 13.83
N ALA A 146 3.67 4.77 14.52
CA ALA A 146 3.23 5.33 15.81
C ALA A 146 4.10 4.88 16.98
N GLU A 147 4.96 3.90 16.79
CA GLU A 147 5.89 3.40 17.79
C GLU A 147 7.00 4.40 18.12
#